data_3346b3affea0675d5c2814f49679c835
#
_entry.id   3346b3affea0675d5c2814f49679c835
#
_cell.length_a   1.000
_cell.length_b   1.000
_cell.length_c   1.000
_cell.angle_alpha   90.00
_cell.angle_beta   90.00
_cell.angle_gamma   90.00
#
_symmetry.space_group_name_H-M   'P 1'
#
loop_
_entity.id
_entity.type
_entity.pdbx_description
1 polymer ?
#
loop_
_entity_poly.entity_id
_entity_poly.type
_entity_poly.pdbx_seq_one_letter_code
_entity_poly.pdbx_strand_id
1 'polypeptide(L)'
;RDDIAHVAAIKAALGDRAAVRVDVNMAWSEGEAAWGMAALADAGCELVEQPVAQVAALMRLVRRFPVALMADESLTGPESAFEIARVQGADVFAVKLEQSGGAFNALRVAAIADAAGIGLYGGTMLEGAVGTAISAHAFSTFANLQWGTELFGPLLLTEEIQTEPLDYSEFELTVPNGPGLGVTLDEDRVAFFARDGIRKTISLPGGKV
;
A
#
# COMPACT_ATOMS: atom_id res chain seq x y z
N ARG A 1 -15.02 17.93 0.15
CA ARG A 1 -15.64 18.30 -1.16
C ARG A 1 -14.61 18.81 -2.13
N ASP A 2 -13.69 19.65 -1.67
CA ASP A 2 -12.62 20.21 -2.52
C ASP A 2 -11.68 19.11 -3.01
N ASP A 3 -11.36 18.13 -2.18
CA ASP A 3 -10.52 16.97 -2.53
C ASP A 3 -11.12 16.16 -3.68
N ILE A 4 -12.44 15.91 -3.68
CA ILE A 4 -13.11 15.18 -4.76
C ILE A 4 -13.11 15.99 -6.06
N ALA A 5 -13.32 17.30 -5.99
CA ALA A 5 -13.21 18.18 -7.17
C ALA A 5 -11.78 18.17 -7.73
N HIS A 6 -10.77 18.09 -6.85
CA HIS A 6 -9.36 17.95 -7.24
C HIS A 6 -9.11 16.61 -7.95
N VAL A 7 -9.59 15.49 -7.40
CA VAL A 7 -9.49 14.16 -8.03
C VAL A 7 -10.17 14.15 -9.40
N ALA A 8 -11.35 14.74 -9.52
CA ALA A 8 -12.06 14.85 -10.80
C ALA A 8 -11.25 15.66 -11.82
N ALA A 9 -10.62 16.76 -11.40
CA ALA A 9 -9.76 17.57 -12.27
C ALA A 9 -8.51 16.80 -12.72
N ILE A 10 -7.89 16.04 -11.82
CA ILE A 10 -6.75 15.16 -12.13
C ILE A 10 -7.17 14.10 -13.16
N LYS A 11 -8.29 13.40 -12.93
CA LYS A 11 -8.77 12.36 -13.86
C LYS A 11 -9.10 12.96 -15.23
N ALA A 12 -9.74 14.13 -15.26
CA ALA A 12 -10.04 14.83 -16.51
C ALA A 12 -8.76 15.21 -17.30
N ALA A 13 -7.71 15.63 -16.59
CA ALA A 13 -6.41 15.95 -17.22
C ALA A 13 -5.65 14.69 -17.70
N LEU A 14 -5.77 13.58 -16.98
CA LEU A 14 -5.13 12.32 -17.33
C LEU A 14 -5.87 11.58 -18.45
N GLY A 15 -7.19 11.66 -18.49
CA GLY A 15 -8.02 10.85 -19.39
C GLY A 15 -7.78 9.36 -19.17
N ASP A 16 -7.53 8.62 -20.26
CA ASP A 16 -7.29 7.17 -20.23
C ASP A 16 -5.81 6.80 -20.08
N ARG A 17 -4.92 7.80 -19.90
CA ARG A 17 -3.48 7.56 -19.75
C ARG A 17 -3.11 6.89 -18.41
N ALA A 18 -3.96 7.08 -17.39
CA ALA A 18 -3.76 6.47 -16.08
C ALA A 18 -5.09 6.23 -15.36
N ALA A 19 -5.12 5.17 -14.55
CA ALA A 19 -6.15 4.98 -13.54
C ALA A 19 -5.91 5.94 -12.36
N VAL A 20 -6.98 6.33 -11.66
CA VAL A 20 -6.89 7.13 -10.43
C VAL A 20 -7.44 6.32 -9.28
N ARG A 21 -6.66 6.18 -8.22
CA ARG A 21 -7.00 5.53 -6.97
C ARG A 21 -6.91 6.56 -5.85
N VAL A 22 -7.74 6.44 -4.85
CA VAL A 22 -7.78 7.39 -3.73
C VAL A 22 -7.72 6.63 -2.43
N ASP A 23 -6.71 6.95 -1.62
CA ASP A 23 -6.64 6.54 -0.22
C ASP A 23 -7.27 7.62 0.67
N VAL A 24 -8.21 7.22 1.49
CA VAL A 24 -8.94 8.10 2.41
C VAL A 24 -8.42 7.99 3.84
N ASN A 25 -7.62 6.98 4.12
CA ASN A 25 -7.01 6.73 5.44
C ASN A 25 -8.02 6.86 6.60
N MET A 26 -9.15 6.22 6.49
CA MET A 26 -10.22 6.19 7.51
C MET A 26 -10.85 7.56 7.85
N ALA A 27 -10.61 8.60 7.04
CA ALA A 27 -10.96 9.96 7.40
C ALA A 27 -12.46 10.27 7.33
N TRP A 28 -13.28 9.42 6.70
CA TRP A 28 -14.70 9.67 6.55
C TRP A 28 -15.56 8.96 7.60
N SER A 29 -16.63 9.63 8.01
CA SER A 29 -17.79 8.95 8.59
C SER A 29 -18.50 8.10 7.51
N GLU A 30 -19.32 7.14 7.91
CA GLU A 30 -20.06 6.31 6.96
C GLU A 30 -20.98 7.13 6.02
N GLY A 31 -21.57 8.21 6.55
CA GLY A 31 -22.40 9.11 5.74
C GLY A 31 -21.59 9.89 4.71
N GLU A 32 -20.42 10.39 5.09
CA GLU A 32 -19.48 11.03 4.16
C GLU A 32 -18.95 10.05 3.13
N ALA A 33 -18.60 8.82 3.55
CA ALA A 33 -18.12 7.79 2.65
C ALA A 33 -19.17 7.41 1.60
N ALA A 34 -20.45 7.30 1.97
CA ALA A 34 -21.52 6.99 1.02
C ALA A 34 -21.65 8.07 -0.07
N TRP A 35 -21.54 9.34 0.31
CA TRP A 35 -21.53 10.44 -0.66
C TRP A 35 -20.20 10.52 -1.44
N GLY A 36 -19.07 10.39 -0.72
CA GLY A 36 -17.73 10.52 -1.31
C GLY A 36 -17.44 9.43 -2.34
N MET A 37 -17.77 8.17 -2.05
CA MET A 37 -17.59 7.05 -2.98
C MET A 37 -18.44 7.20 -4.25
N ALA A 38 -19.70 7.70 -4.13
CA ALA A 38 -20.51 8.00 -5.30
C ALA A 38 -19.85 9.07 -6.17
N ALA A 39 -19.40 10.16 -5.56
CA ALA A 39 -18.76 11.26 -6.28
C ALA A 39 -17.41 10.88 -6.89
N LEU A 40 -16.62 10.03 -6.25
CA LEU A 40 -15.37 9.50 -6.80
C LEU A 40 -15.62 8.52 -7.96
N ALA A 41 -16.65 7.69 -7.88
CA ALA A 41 -17.06 6.84 -8.98
C ALA A 41 -17.48 7.65 -10.20
N ASP A 42 -18.30 8.70 -9.99
CA ASP A 42 -18.72 9.64 -11.06
C ASP A 42 -17.52 10.39 -11.66
N ALA A 43 -16.48 10.65 -10.87
CA ALA A 43 -15.23 11.25 -11.33
C ALA A 43 -14.33 10.27 -12.10
N GLY A 44 -14.67 8.98 -12.18
CA GLY A 44 -13.90 7.95 -12.87
C GLY A 44 -12.75 7.39 -12.06
N CYS A 45 -12.87 7.41 -10.74
CA CYS A 45 -11.93 6.72 -9.83
C CYS A 45 -12.11 5.20 -9.97
N GLU A 46 -10.99 4.46 -10.00
CA GLU A 46 -10.98 3.00 -10.13
C GLU A 46 -11.18 2.30 -8.78
N LEU A 47 -10.62 2.89 -7.72
CA LEU A 47 -10.56 2.29 -6.40
C LEU A 47 -10.55 3.35 -5.31
N VAL A 48 -11.23 3.05 -4.19
CA VAL A 48 -11.20 3.84 -2.96
C VAL A 48 -10.67 2.95 -1.84
N GLU A 49 -9.57 3.39 -1.22
CA GLU A 49 -8.92 2.68 -0.12
C GLU A 49 -9.41 3.22 1.22
N GLN A 50 -9.70 2.30 2.14
CA GLN A 50 -10.06 2.48 3.54
C GLN A 50 -10.84 3.77 3.85
N PRO A 51 -12.03 3.97 3.25
CA PRO A 51 -12.77 5.22 3.45
C PRO A 51 -13.25 5.45 4.89
N VAL A 52 -13.46 4.38 5.66
CA VAL A 52 -13.96 4.39 7.03
C VAL A 52 -13.18 3.44 7.92
N ALA A 53 -13.17 3.71 9.24
CA ALA A 53 -12.39 2.90 10.19
C ALA A 53 -13.03 1.55 10.54
N GLN A 54 -14.36 1.43 10.50
CA GLN A 54 -15.05 0.23 11.00
C GLN A 54 -15.32 -0.76 9.86
N VAL A 55 -14.92 -2.01 10.04
CA VAL A 55 -15.20 -3.12 9.08
C VAL A 55 -16.70 -3.26 8.80
N ALA A 56 -17.55 -3.09 9.83
CA ALA A 56 -19.00 -3.13 9.64
C ALA A 56 -19.54 -2.02 8.71
N ALA A 57 -18.87 -0.87 8.65
CA ALA A 57 -19.20 0.20 7.70
C ALA A 57 -18.68 -0.12 6.31
N LEU A 58 -17.47 -0.68 6.18
CA LEU A 58 -16.94 -1.18 4.89
C LEU A 58 -17.93 -2.16 4.24
N MET A 59 -18.43 -3.11 5.01
CA MET A 59 -19.44 -4.08 4.55
C MET A 59 -20.71 -3.44 3.97
N ARG A 60 -21.12 -2.29 4.49
CA ARG A 60 -22.30 -1.57 3.98
C ARG A 60 -22.00 -0.72 2.74
N LEU A 61 -20.73 -0.43 2.50
CA LEU A 61 -20.27 0.40 1.38
C LEU A 61 -19.83 -0.43 0.16
N VAL A 62 -19.21 -1.59 0.42
CA VAL A 62 -18.70 -2.47 -0.65
C VAL A 62 -19.81 -2.83 -1.66
N ARG A 63 -19.48 -2.79 -2.94
CA ARG A 63 -20.40 -3.08 -4.06
C ARG A 63 -21.65 -2.18 -4.13
N ARG A 64 -21.70 -1.11 -3.35
CA ARG A 64 -22.79 -0.12 -3.41
C ARG A 64 -22.59 0.88 -4.53
N PHE A 65 -21.37 1.07 -4.93
CA PHE A 65 -20.95 2.04 -5.95
C PHE A 65 -20.10 1.32 -6.99
N PRO A 66 -20.07 1.81 -8.24
CA PRO A 66 -19.26 1.22 -9.32
C PRO A 66 -17.78 1.63 -9.19
N VAL A 67 -17.20 1.45 -8.02
CA VAL A 67 -15.79 1.69 -7.68
C VAL A 67 -15.36 0.60 -6.70
N ALA A 68 -14.16 0.04 -6.88
CA ALA A 68 -13.65 -0.98 -5.98
C ALA A 68 -13.35 -0.40 -4.60
N LEU A 69 -13.62 -1.18 -3.54
CA LEU A 69 -13.28 -0.83 -2.17
C LEU A 69 -12.12 -1.69 -1.68
N MET A 70 -11.03 -1.04 -1.26
CA MET A 70 -9.85 -1.70 -0.70
C MET A 70 -9.80 -1.53 0.82
N ALA A 71 -9.51 -2.65 1.50
CA ALA A 71 -9.20 -2.66 2.93
C ALA A 71 -7.70 -2.56 3.12
N ASP A 72 -7.24 -1.60 3.93
CA ASP A 72 -5.85 -1.38 4.33
C ASP A 72 -5.69 -1.43 5.86
N GLU A 73 -5.93 -0.36 6.59
CA GLU A 73 -5.70 -0.30 8.04
C GLU A 73 -6.55 -1.30 8.85
N SER A 74 -7.65 -1.76 8.29
CA SER A 74 -8.44 -2.83 8.89
C SER A 74 -7.87 -4.23 8.67
N LEU A 75 -6.87 -4.38 7.80
CA LEU A 75 -6.24 -5.66 7.44
C LEU A 75 -4.93 -5.86 8.21
N THR A 76 -5.02 -6.30 9.45
CA THR A 76 -3.88 -6.39 10.37
C THR A 76 -3.28 -7.80 10.49
N GLY A 77 -3.67 -8.73 9.62
CA GLY A 77 -3.16 -10.10 9.60
C GLY A 77 -4.22 -11.13 9.21
N PRO A 78 -3.91 -12.44 9.36
CA PRO A 78 -4.80 -13.51 8.91
C PRO A 78 -6.18 -13.51 9.57
N GLU A 79 -6.28 -13.15 10.84
CA GLU A 79 -7.53 -13.11 11.59
C GLU A 79 -8.47 -12.03 11.03
N SER A 80 -7.97 -10.82 10.83
CA SER A 80 -8.75 -9.73 10.24
C SER A 80 -9.09 -10.01 8.77
N ALA A 81 -8.16 -10.60 8.02
CA ALA A 81 -8.40 -11.03 6.64
C ALA A 81 -9.57 -12.03 6.57
N PHE A 82 -9.58 -13.03 7.47
CA PHE A 82 -10.67 -13.99 7.54
C PHE A 82 -12.02 -13.32 7.89
N GLU A 83 -12.03 -12.41 8.88
CA GLU A 83 -13.26 -11.70 9.27
C GLU A 83 -13.79 -10.82 8.13
N ILE A 84 -12.94 -10.09 7.42
CA ILE A 84 -13.36 -9.26 6.28
C ILE A 84 -13.83 -10.15 5.13
N ALA A 85 -13.10 -11.23 4.81
CA ALA A 85 -13.44 -12.15 3.75
C ALA A 85 -14.78 -12.86 4.01
N ARG A 86 -15.00 -13.35 5.24
CA ARG A 86 -16.23 -14.04 5.65
C ARG A 86 -17.49 -13.20 5.41
N VAL A 87 -17.38 -11.88 5.54
CA VAL A 87 -18.49 -10.93 5.35
C VAL A 87 -18.44 -10.22 4.00
N GLN A 88 -17.47 -10.56 3.17
CA GLN A 88 -17.20 -9.90 1.88
C GLN A 88 -17.12 -8.38 2.01
N GLY A 89 -16.37 -7.91 3.01
CA GLY A 89 -16.28 -6.50 3.40
C GLY A 89 -15.35 -5.65 2.55
N ALA A 90 -14.66 -6.23 1.55
CA ALA A 90 -13.80 -5.52 0.62
C ALA A 90 -13.73 -6.26 -0.72
N ASP A 91 -13.41 -5.53 -1.79
CA ASP A 91 -13.12 -6.09 -3.12
C ASP A 91 -11.61 -6.38 -3.28
N VAL A 92 -10.77 -5.65 -2.54
CA VAL A 92 -9.30 -5.71 -2.59
C VAL A 92 -8.72 -5.66 -1.19
N PHE A 93 -7.63 -6.38 -0.97
CA PHE A 93 -6.79 -6.31 0.23
C PHE A 93 -5.46 -5.63 -0.09
N ALA A 94 -5.14 -4.53 0.61
CA ALA A 94 -3.79 -3.96 0.64
C ALA A 94 -2.93 -4.75 1.64
N VAL A 95 -2.10 -5.64 1.13
CA VAL A 95 -1.25 -6.48 1.98
C VAL A 95 0.06 -5.76 2.25
N LYS A 96 0.32 -5.47 3.52
CA LYS A 96 1.60 -4.92 4.00
C LYS A 96 2.22 -5.90 5.00
N LEU A 97 3.52 -6.19 4.85
CA LEU A 97 4.18 -7.17 5.68
C LEU A 97 4.19 -6.77 7.16
N GLU A 98 4.43 -5.49 7.42
CA GLU A 98 4.46 -4.93 8.78
C GLU A 98 3.10 -5.08 9.48
N GLN A 99 2.02 -4.71 8.82
CA GLN A 99 0.66 -4.86 9.36
C GLN A 99 0.29 -6.33 9.55
N SER A 100 0.71 -7.19 8.63
CA SER A 100 0.44 -8.63 8.69
C SER A 100 1.24 -9.35 9.78
N GLY A 101 2.29 -8.73 10.33
CA GLY A 101 3.22 -9.37 11.28
C GLY A 101 4.25 -10.26 10.59
N GLY A 102 4.69 -9.88 9.38
CA GLY A 102 5.76 -10.49 8.60
C GLY A 102 5.29 -11.31 7.40
N ALA A 103 6.25 -11.73 6.58
CA ALA A 103 6.00 -12.40 5.31
C ALA A 103 5.14 -13.66 5.42
N PHE A 104 5.36 -14.48 6.45
CA PHE A 104 4.59 -15.72 6.65
C PHE A 104 3.10 -15.45 6.85
N ASN A 105 2.74 -14.44 7.62
CA ASN A 105 1.34 -14.03 7.79
C ASN A 105 0.79 -13.36 6.55
N ALA A 106 1.58 -12.56 5.83
CA ALA A 106 1.17 -11.97 4.56
C ALA A 106 0.79 -13.03 3.53
N LEU A 107 1.54 -14.16 3.45
CA LEU A 107 1.18 -15.31 2.62
C LEU A 107 -0.15 -15.95 3.03
N ARG A 108 -0.43 -16.02 4.34
CA ARG A 108 -1.73 -16.52 4.85
C ARG A 108 -2.88 -15.57 4.51
N VAL A 109 -2.66 -14.26 4.61
CA VAL A 109 -3.63 -13.25 4.15
C VAL A 109 -3.93 -13.41 2.68
N ALA A 110 -2.89 -13.57 1.85
CA ALA A 110 -3.04 -13.79 0.41
C ALA A 110 -3.84 -15.07 0.08
N ALA A 111 -3.58 -16.17 0.81
CA ALA A 111 -4.33 -17.42 0.64
C ALA A 111 -5.81 -17.28 1.02
N ILE A 112 -6.13 -16.48 2.06
CA ILE A 112 -7.51 -16.19 2.45
C ILE A 112 -8.20 -15.35 1.36
N ALA A 113 -7.52 -14.32 0.84
CA ALA A 113 -8.04 -13.47 -0.24
C ALA A 113 -8.33 -14.29 -1.50
N ASP A 114 -7.40 -15.16 -1.92
CA ASP A 114 -7.55 -16.05 -3.08
C ASP A 114 -8.77 -16.97 -2.90
N ALA A 115 -8.89 -17.63 -1.76
CA ALA A 115 -10.02 -18.50 -1.45
C ALA A 115 -11.37 -17.76 -1.42
N ALA A 116 -11.38 -16.48 -1.08
CA ALA A 116 -12.57 -15.63 -1.03
C ALA A 116 -12.88 -14.87 -2.33
N GLY A 117 -12.00 -14.95 -3.33
CA GLY A 117 -12.13 -14.21 -4.58
C GLY A 117 -11.91 -12.70 -4.41
N ILE A 118 -11.12 -12.27 -3.39
CA ILE A 118 -10.74 -10.89 -3.12
C ILE A 118 -9.43 -10.60 -3.83
N GLY A 119 -9.33 -9.47 -4.54
CA GLY A 119 -8.12 -9.05 -5.23
C GLY A 119 -7.01 -8.66 -4.25
N LEU A 120 -5.76 -8.74 -4.70
CA LEU A 120 -4.60 -8.36 -3.89
C LEU A 120 -3.88 -7.16 -4.48
N TYR A 121 -3.43 -6.30 -3.60
CA TYR A 121 -2.51 -5.20 -3.82
C TYR A 121 -1.35 -5.30 -2.83
N GLY A 122 -0.12 -5.15 -3.30
CA GLY A 122 1.07 -5.14 -2.47
C GLY A 122 1.36 -3.73 -1.96
N GLY A 123 0.91 -3.43 -0.75
CA GLY A 123 1.12 -2.12 -0.12
C GLY A 123 2.51 -1.96 0.49
N THR A 124 2.81 -0.75 0.95
CA THR A 124 4.06 -0.37 1.62
C THR A 124 3.78 0.44 2.88
N MET A 125 4.72 0.38 3.84
CA MET A 125 4.84 1.33 4.97
C MET A 125 6.03 2.26 4.76
N LEU A 126 6.45 2.47 3.51
CA LEU A 126 7.61 3.27 3.09
C LEU A 126 8.93 2.72 3.66
N GLU A 127 9.02 1.41 3.80
CA GLU A 127 10.18 0.71 4.30
C GLU A 127 11.41 0.89 3.39
N GLY A 128 12.60 0.86 3.99
CA GLY A 128 13.86 0.85 3.26
C GLY A 128 14.10 -0.47 2.50
N ALA A 129 15.23 -0.59 1.83
CA ALA A 129 15.53 -1.67 0.89
C ALA A 129 15.37 -3.09 1.45
N VAL A 130 15.67 -3.33 2.72
CA VAL A 130 15.52 -4.66 3.34
C VAL A 130 14.05 -5.05 3.45
N GLY A 131 13.20 -4.14 3.95
CA GLY A 131 11.76 -4.34 4.05
C GLY A 131 11.10 -4.44 2.68
N THR A 132 11.53 -3.62 1.74
CA THR A 132 11.07 -3.67 0.35
C THR A 132 11.46 -4.98 -0.34
N ALA A 133 12.68 -5.47 -0.14
CA ALA A 133 13.13 -6.73 -0.73
C ALA A 133 12.30 -7.92 -0.23
N ILE A 134 12.05 -8.04 1.09
CA ILE A 134 11.22 -9.12 1.61
C ILE A 134 9.77 -9.01 1.13
N SER A 135 9.23 -7.78 1.00
CA SER A 135 7.91 -7.53 0.42
C SER A 135 7.84 -7.99 -1.04
N ALA A 136 8.84 -7.63 -1.85
CA ALA A 136 8.93 -8.06 -3.24
C ALA A 136 8.97 -9.58 -3.40
N HIS A 137 9.79 -10.28 -2.56
CA HIS A 137 9.82 -11.74 -2.54
C HIS A 137 8.47 -12.35 -2.18
N ALA A 138 7.80 -11.84 -1.14
CA ALA A 138 6.50 -12.35 -0.73
C ALA A 138 5.45 -12.12 -1.81
N PHE A 139 5.36 -10.91 -2.33
CA PHE A 139 4.33 -10.53 -3.32
C PHE A 139 4.51 -11.22 -4.66
N SER A 140 5.76 -11.54 -5.08
CA SER A 140 6.02 -12.32 -6.29
C SER A 140 5.44 -13.74 -6.25
N THR A 141 5.04 -14.24 -5.08
CA THR A 141 4.43 -15.55 -4.91
C THR A 141 2.90 -15.51 -4.85
N PHE A 142 2.29 -14.33 -4.83
CA PHE A 142 0.84 -14.20 -4.77
C PHE A 142 0.19 -14.59 -6.09
N ALA A 143 -0.78 -15.49 -6.03
CA ALA A 143 -1.47 -15.98 -7.22
C ALA A 143 -2.37 -14.91 -7.87
N ASN A 144 -2.87 -13.94 -7.08
CA ASN A 144 -3.85 -12.95 -7.49
C ASN A 144 -3.42 -11.52 -7.12
N LEU A 145 -2.28 -11.07 -7.62
CA LEU A 145 -1.76 -9.71 -7.43
C LEU A 145 -2.20 -8.76 -8.57
N GLN A 146 -3.46 -8.81 -8.93
CA GLN A 146 -3.99 -8.09 -10.09
C GLN A 146 -4.00 -6.57 -9.95
N TRP A 147 -3.88 -6.05 -8.72
CA TRP A 147 -3.90 -4.61 -8.46
C TRP A 147 -2.50 -3.99 -8.39
N GLY A 148 -1.45 -4.81 -8.59
CA GLY A 148 -0.05 -4.35 -8.60
C GLY A 148 0.52 -4.13 -7.22
N THR A 149 1.59 -3.34 -7.16
CA THR A 149 2.33 -2.99 -5.93
C THR A 149 2.74 -1.52 -5.91
N GLU A 150 3.13 -1.03 -4.74
CA GLU A 150 3.68 0.32 -4.54
C GLU A 150 5.02 0.32 -3.78
N LEU A 151 5.89 -0.61 -4.07
CA LEU A 151 7.16 -0.84 -3.36
C LEU A 151 8.22 0.24 -3.67
N PHE A 152 7.93 1.50 -3.39
CA PHE A 152 8.77 2.66 -3.72
C PHE A 152 9.49 3.30 -2.53
N GLY A 153 9.37 2.75 -1.32
CA GLY A 153 9.99 3.31 -0.10
C GLY A 153 11.45 3.70 -0.26
N PRO A 154 12.33 2.84 -0.83
CA PRO A 154 13.74 3.18 -1.06
C PRO A 154 13.97 4.41 -1.93
N LEU A 155 13.06 4.71 -2.86
CA LEU A 155 13.18 5.89 -3.75
C LEU A 155 12.92 7.22 -3.01
N LEU A 156 12.38 7.19 -1.81
CA LEU A 156 12.14 8.36 -0.97
C LEU A 156 13.30 8.67 -0.02
N LEU A 157 14.23 7.73 0.15
CA LEU A 157 15.35 7.85 1.07
C LEU A 157 16.56 8.46 0.37
N THR A 158 17.24 9.38 1.05
CA THR A 158 18.50 9.95 0.56
C THR A 158 19.69 9.04 0.84
N GLU A 159 19.56 8.16 1.82
CA GLU A 159 20.58 7.18 2.21
C GLU A 159 19.91 5.89 2.67
N GLU A 160 20.57 4.79 2.40
CA GLU A 160 20.15 3.44 2.70
C GLU A 160 21.25 2.62 3.39
N ILE A 161 20.88 1.49 3.99
CA ILE A 161 21.82 0.65 4.76
C ILE A 161 22.41 -0.52 3.97
N GLN A 162 22.08 -0.67 2.71
CA GLN A 162 22.66 -1.69 1.83
C GLN A 162 23.85 -1.13 1.03
N THR A 163 24.67 -2.05 0.50
CA THR A 163 25.84 -1.72 -0.33
C THR A 163 25.45 -1.27 -1.74
N GLU A 164 24.42 -1.91 -2.30
CA GLU A 164 23.93 -1.64 -3.65
C GLU A 164 22.44 -1.33 -3.62
N PRO A 165 21.95 -0.33 -4.37
CA PRO A 165 20.52 -0.02 -4.42
C PRO A 165 19.71 -1.16 -5.06
N LEU A 166 18.43 -1.24 -4.74
CA LEU A 166 17.48 -2.09 -5.46
C LEU A 166 17.32 -1.59 -6.91
N ASP A 167 17.11 -2.53 -7.82
CA ASP A 167 16.93 -2.21 -9.24
C ASP A 167 15.47 -1.83 -9.53
N TYR A 168 15.26 -0.55 -9.87
CA TYR A 168 14.00 0.04 -10.31
C TYR A 168 14.01 0.41 -11.80
N SER A 169 14.73 -0.34 -12.63
CA SER A 169 14.77 -0.11 -14.07
C SER A 169 13.39 -0.33 -14.70
N GLU A 170 13.12 0.37 -15.80
CA GLU A 170 11.90 0.26 -16.60
C GLU A 170 10.59 0.49 -15.80
N PHE A 171 10.66 1.27 -14.70
CA PHE A 171 9.54 1.52 -13.78
C PHE A 171 9.04 0.27 -13.03
N GLU A 172 9.86 -0.76 -12.95
CA GLU A 172 9.59 -2.00 -12.24
C GLU A 172 10.67 -2.28 -11.19
N LEU A 173 10.27 -2.83 -10.04
CA LEU A 173 11.21 -3.34 -9.05
C LEU A 173 11.57 -4.79 -9.41
N THR A 174 12.84 -5.00 -9.76
CA THR A 174 13.37 -6.36 -9.93
C THR A 174 13.51 -7.04 -8.57
N VAL A 175 12.89 -8.21 -8.40
CA VAL A 175 13.05 -9.01 -7.18
C VAL A 175 14.52 -9.41 -7.05
N PRO A 176 15.23 -9.05 -5.94
CA PRO A 176 16.65 -9.34 -5.81
C PRO A 176 16.95 -10.84 -5.89
N ASN A 177 18.00 -11.21 -6.58
CA ASN A 177 18.38 -12.61 -6.79
C ASN A 177 19.76 -12.88 -6.20
N GLY A 178 19.78 -13.35 -4.95
CA GLY A 178 21.02 -13.66 -4.23
C GLY A 178 20.72 -14.44 -2.94
N PRO A 179 21.73 -14.82 -2.16
CA PRO A 179 21.53 -15.48 -0.88
C PRO A 179 20.65 -14.66 0.07
N GLY A 180 19.75 -15.29 0.79
CA GLY A 180 18.80 -14.63 1.69
C GLY A 180 17.80 -13.77 0.91
N LEU A 181 17.75 -12.47 1.20
CA LEU A 181 16.89 -11.52 0.49
C LEU A 181 17.53 -10.93 -0.78
N GLY A 182 18.76 -11.35 -1.11
CA GLY A 182 19.51 -10.75 -2.21
C GLY A 182 20.00 -9.33 -1.93
N VAL A 183 19.98 -8.89 -0.67
CA VAL A 183 20.46 -7.59 -0.21
C VAL A 183 21.65 -7.78 0.71
N THR A 184 22.73 -7.03 0.48
CA THR A 184 23.93 -7.02 1.35
C THR A 184 23.96 -5.72 2.14
N LEU A 185 24.10 -5.84 3.47
CA LEU A 185 24.16 -4.68 4.35
C LEU A 185 25.57 -4.06 4.35
N ASP A 186 25.63 -2.74 4.41
CA ASP A 186 26.82 -1.97 4.74
C ASP A 186 26.88 -1.81 6.28
N GLU A 187 27.78 -2.53 6.90
CA GLU A 187 27.87 -2.57 8.37
C GLU A 187 28.23 -1.18 8.97
N ASP A 188 29.00 -0.37 8.26
CA ASP A 188 29.35 0.99 8.71
C ASP A 188 28.11 1.89 8.69
N ARG A 189 27.29 1.79 7.67
CA ARG A 189 25.99 2.52 7.59
C ARG A 189 25.02 2.03 8.66
N VAL A 190 24.90 0.72 8.85
CA VAL A 190 24.06 0.15 9.92
C VAL A 190 24.50 0.71 11.26
N ALA A 191 25.82 0.68 11.56
CA ALA A 191 26.37 1.22 12.81
C ALA A 191 26.13 2.73 12.94
N PHE A 192 26.22 3.48 11.83
CA PHE A 192 25.97 4.92 11.81
C PHE A 192 24.52 5.25 12.16
N PHE A 193 23.55 4.58 11.52
CA PHE A 193 22.13 4.84 11.75
C PHE A 193 21.59 4.24 13.06
N ALA A 194 22.25 3.21 13.61
CA ALA A 194 21.91 2.61 14.91
C ALA A 194 22.34 3.48 16.11
N ARG A 195 23.09 4.56 15.92
CA ARG A 195 23.56 5.43 17.01
C ARG A 195 22.39 6.11 17.71
N ASP A 196 22.32 5.96 18.99
CA ASP A 196 21.31 6.59 19.83
C ASP A 196 21.33 8.12 19.74
N GLY A 197 20.16 8.68 19.52
CA GLY A 197 19.82 10.07 19.87
C GLY A 197 20.34 11.17 18.97
N ILE A 198 21.03 10.89 17.87
CA ILE A 198 21.49 11.98 17.01
C ILE A 198 20.76 11.97 15.70
N ARG A 199 19.73 12.70 15.68
CA ARG A 199 19.13 13.13 14.42
C ARG A 199 19.53 14.57 14.17
N LYS A 200 20.65 14.77 13.51
CA LYS A 200 20.86 16.03 12.83
C LYS A 200 19.87 16.05 11.66
N THR A 201 18.86 16.85 11.80
CA THR A 201 18.02 17.21 10.66
C THR A 201 18.95 17.82 9.63
N ILE A 202 19.10 17.18 8.47
CA ILE A 202 19.81 17.79 7.35
C ILE A 202 18.90 18.91 6.87
N SER A 203 19.25 20.14 7.21
CA SER A 203 18.60 21.31 6.62
C SER A 203 19.06 21.39 5.17
N LEU A 204 18.18 21.09 4.26
CA LEU A 204 18.44 21.31 2.82
C LEU A 204 18.74 22.81 2.64
N PRO A 205 19.79 23.20 1.90
CA PRO A 205 20.07 24.58 1.61
C PRO A 205 18.88 25.21 0.87
N GLY A 206 18.20 26.17 1.50
CA GLY A 206 17.13 26.96 0.87
C GLY A 206 15.70 26.70 1.34
N GLY A 207 15.44 25.78 2.26
CA GLY A 207 14.12 25.60 2.87
C GLY A 207 13.89 26.58 4.02
N LYS A 208 13.20 27.70 3.74
CA LYS A 208 12.49 28.42 4.79
C LYS A 208 11.18 27.70 5.04
N VAL A 209 10.98 27.24 6.28
CA VAL A 209 9.68 26.85 6.81
C VAL A 209 8.81 28.10 6.96
#